data_c3be46b8dc6f3f9dbc2b24097e2c6e6d
#
_entry.id   c3be46b8dc6f3f9dbc2b24097e2c6e6d
#
_cell.length_a   1.000
_cell.length_b   1.000
_cell.length_c   1.000
_cell.angle_alpha   90.00
_cell.angle_beta   90.00
_cell.angle_gamma   90.00
#
_symmetry.space_group_name_H-M   'P 1'
#
loop_
_entity.id
_entity.type
_entity.pdbx_description
1 polymer ?
#
loop_
_entity_poly.entity_id
_entity_poly.type
_entity_poly.pdbx_seq_one_letter_code
_entity_poly.pdbx_strand_id
1 'polypeptide(L)'
;MLSVVRALGIPDEFPEKVLNQAQRVSKPVSETDCVMRRDLRAVRMVTIDGEDARDLDDAVSLEEKDGRWLLGVHIADVADYVQENSALDWEAKERGTSVYLPDRVIPMLPKELSNGCCSLNAGEDRLALSCLMEVDKGGTIGNYEIVESVIRVDKRMSYTQVQKILDGDEALWEAYCDEAPMLTEMAKLSKVLRQKRKERGAVDFDFPESKIELDENGEPLSIHPHERNDATKLIEDFMLAANETVAQHFYWLEEPFLYRVHDNPDPEKMQQLSVFLGNFGYRLHIGRKQGKRQENGADV
;
A
#
# COMPACT_ATOMS: atom_id res chain seq x y z
N MET A 1 5.36 23.35 -15.76
CA MET A 1 4.52 22.18 -15.45
C MET A 1 3.04 22.38 -15.79
N LEU A 2 2.32 23.42 -15.34
CA LEU A 2 0.87 23.61 -15.61
C LEU A 2 0.47 23.59 -17.09
N SER A 3 1.33 24.08 -18.00
CA SER A 3 1.05 24.02 -19.45
C SER A 3 1.00 22.57 -19.97
N VAL A 4 1.80 21.68 -19.41
CA VAL A 4 1.80 20.24 -19.75
C VAL A 4 0.53 19.58 -19.21
N VAL A 5 0.16 19.87 -17.96
CA VAL A 5 -1.06 19.37 -17.31
C VAL A 5 -2.28 19.71 -18.17
N ARG A 6 -2.42 20.97 -18.57
CA ARG A 6 -3.54 21.44 -19.40
C ARG A 6 -3.51 20.89 -20.82
N ALA A 7 -2.31 20.75 -21.43
CA ALA A 7 -2.18 20.14 -22.74
C ALA A 7 -2.58 18.66 -22.77
N LEU A 8 -2.41 17.96 -21.64
CA LEU A 8 -2.85 16.56 -21.45
C LEU A 8 -4.32 16.44 -21.02
N GLY A 9 -5.02 17.56 -20.81
CA GLY A 9 -6.42 17.56 -20.36
C GLY A 9 -6.62 17.07 -18.94
N ILE A 10 -5.58 17.11 -18.10
CA ILE A 10 -5.67 16.70 -16.70
C ILE A 10 -6.39 17.80 -15.90
N PRO A 11 -7.51 17.50 -15.21
CA PRO A 11 -8.26 18.52 -14.46
C PRO A 11 -7.47 18.93 -13.20
N ASP A 12 -7.04 20.20 -13.16
CA ASP A 12 -6.23 20.77 -12.08
C ASP A 12 -7.06 21.45 -10.96
N GLU A 13 -8.35 21.67 -11.19
CA GLU A 13 -9.28 22.28 -10.24
C GLU A 13 -10.49 21.37 -9.98
N PHE A 14 -11.08 21.47 -8.79
CA PHE A 14 -12.34 20.78 -8.44
C PHE A 14 -13.54 21.72 -8.65
N PRO A 15 -14.66 21.20 -9.16
CA PRO A 15 -15.92 21.95 -9.20
C PRO A 15 -16.38 22.36 -7.79
N GLU A 16 -17.02 23.54 -7.68
CA GLU A 16 -17.51 24.07 -6.40
C GLU A 16 -18.44 23.11 -5.65
N LYS A 17 -19.31 22.39 -6.38
CA LYS A 17 -20.21 21.37 -5.79
C LYS A 17 -19.45 20.25 -5.08
N VAL A 18 -18.29 19.86 -5.61
CA VAL A 18 -17.41 18.81 -5.07
C VAL A 18 -16.72 19.31 -3.82
N LEU A 19 -16.15 20.53 -3.85
CA LEU A 19 -15.52 21.15 -2.68
C LEU A 19 -16.52 21.36 -1.54
N ASN A 20 -17.75 21.83 -1.84
CA ASN A 20 -18.81 22.00 -0.85
C ASN A 20 -19.23 20.68 -0.23
N GLN A 21 -19.23 19.59 -0.99
CA GLN A 21 -19.50 18.26 -0.42
C GLN A 21 -18.32 17.78 0.43
N ALA A 22 -17.09 17.93 -0.04
CA ALA A 22 -15.88 17.57 0.70
C ALA A 22 -15.87 18.21 2.10
N GLN A 23 -16.12 19.51 2.20
CA GLN A 23 -16.21 20.23 3.47
C GLN A 23 -17.30 19.71 4.40
N ARG A 24 -18.44 19.26 3.86
CA ARG A 24 -19.54 18.72 4.66
C ARG A 24 -19.24 17.34 5.23
N VAL A 25 -18.56 16.48 4.49
CA VAL A 25 -18.25 15.10 4.91
C VAL A 25 -16.94 15.00 5.71
N SER A 26 -16.02 15.94 5.53
CA SER A 26 -14.74 15.98 6.25
C SER A 26 -14.93 16.43 7.69
N LYS A 27 -15.37 15.50 8.54
CA LYS A 27 -15.61 15.71 9.98
C LYS A 27 -14.76 14.75 10.79
N PRO A 28 -14.37 15.13 12.01
CA PRO A 28 -13.78 14.18 12.96
C PRO A 28 -14.68 12.97 13.18
N VAL A 29 -14.07 11.81 13.41
CA VAL A 29 -14.80 10.58 13.77
C VAL A 29 -15.59 10.81 15.05
N SER A 30 -16.86 10.47 15.05
CA SER A 30 -17.77 10.59 16.19
C SER A 30 -18.03 9.23 16.84
N GLU A 31 -18.56 9.24 18.05
CA GLU A 31 -18.96 7.99 18.75
C GLU A 31 -20.00 7.19 17.94
N THR A 32 -20.85 7.87 17.16
CA THR A 32 -21.83 7.19 16.31
C THR A 32 -21.19 6.44 15.15
N ASP A 33 -20.09 6.94 14.62
CA ASP A 33 -19.34 6.29 13.53
C ASP A 33 -18.63 5.01 14.03
N CYS A 34 -18.40 4.91 15.34
CA CYS A 34 -17.74 3.76 15.97
C CYS A 34 -18.69 2.59 16.28
N VAL A 35 -20.01 2.79 16.29
CA VAL A 35 -20.98 1.83 16.87
C VAL A 35 -20.93 0.43 16.28
N MET A 36 -20.69 0.26 15.00
CA MET A 36 -20.65 -1.07 14.35
C MET A 36 -19.24 -1.48 13.94
N ARG A 37 -18.24 -0.68 14.30
CA ARG A 37 -16.85 -0.90 13.89
C ARG A 37 -16.05 -1.57 15.00
N ARG A 38 -15.06 -2.36 14.61
CA ARG A 38 -14.08 -2.92 15.53
C ARG A 38 -13.21 -1.79 16.09
N ASP A 39 -13.19 -1.62 17.40
CA ASP A 39 -12.28 -0.66 18.04
C ASP A 39 -10.86 -1.23 18.10
N LEU A 40 -9.96 -0.65 17.32
CA LEU A 40 -8.52 -0.98 17.26
C LEU A 40 -7.63 0.17 17.72
N ARG A 41 -8.19 1.21 18.37
CA ARG A 41 -7.45 2.40 18.82
C ARG A 41 -6.38 2.11 19.87
N ALA A 42 -6.47 0.96 20.54
CA ALA A 42 -5.47 0.52 21.52
C ALA A 42 -4.37 -0.38 20.91
N VAL A 43 -4.50 -0.75 19.62
CA VAL A 43 -3.49 -1.53 18.92
C VAL A 43 -2.38 -0.60 18.46
N ARG A 44 -1.12 -0.92 18.81
CA ARG A 44 0.04 -0.15 18.36
C ARG A 44 0.20 -0.28 16.85
N MET A 45 0.24 0.85 16.17
CA MET A 45 0.37 0.90 14.72
C MET A 45 1.10 2.16 14.25
N VAL A 46 1.69 2.06 13.06
CA VAL A 46 2.44 3.15 12.43
C VAL A 46 2.02 3.30 10.98
N THR A 47 2.13 4.52 10.44
CA THR A 47 2.19 4.76 9.00
C THR A 47 3.65 4.91 8.60
N ILE A 48 4.06 4.36 7.44
CA ILE A 48 5.43 4.44 6.93
C ILE A 48 5.35 4.84 5.46
N ASP A 49 5.79 6.06 5.15
CA ASP A 49 5.66 6.63 3.82
C ASP A 49 6.84 7.58 3.49
N GLY A 50 6.79 8.24 2.33
CA GLY A 50 7.73 9.30 1.98
C GLY A 50 7.68 10.47 2.97
N GLU A 51 8.78 11.21 3.10
CA GLU A 51 8.88 12.34 4.04
C GLU A 51 7.84 13.43 3.75
N ASP A 52 7.55 13.66 2.47
CA ASP A 52 6.63 14.70 2.00
C ASP A 52 5.19 14.21 1.82
N ALA A 53 4.91 12.91 2.02
CA ALA A 53 3.58 12.34 1.90
C ALA A 53 2.60 12.98 2.89
N ARG A 54 1.40 13.27 2.43
CA ARG A 54 0.31 13.85 3.25
C ARG A 54 -0.97 13.03 3.17
N ASP A 55 -1.06 12.19 2.19
CA ASP A 55 -2.11 11.24 1.88
C ASP A 55 -1.67 9.86 2.38
N LEU A 56 -1.79 9.66 3.70
CA LEU A 56 -1.39 8.41 4.37
C LEU A 56 -2.54 7.42 4.28
N ASP A 57 -2.52 6.56 3.26
CA ASP A 57 -3.64 5.67 2.93
C ASP A 57 -3.61 4.37 3.73
N ASP A 58 -2.44 3.96 4.24
CA ASP A 58 -2.24 2.70 4.95
C ASP A 58 -1.49 2.87 6.28
N ALA A 59 -1.88 2.04 7.24
CA ALA A 59 -1.16 1.85 8.49
C ALA A 59 -0.94 0.35 8.74
N VAL A 60 0.12 0.02 9.45
CA VAL A 60 0.49 -1.37 9.76
C VAL A 60 0.71 -1.56 11.25
N SER A 61 0.29 -2.73 11.75
CA SER A 61 0.50 -3.19 13.12
C SER A 61 1.05 -4.60 13.12
N LEU A 62 1.86 -4.95 14.10
CA LEU A 62 2.38 -6.29 14.28
C LEU A 62 2.52 -6.63 15.76
N GLU A 63 1.99 -7.79 16.14
CA GLU A 63 2.17 -8.40 17.46
C GLU A 63 2.67 -9.83 17.30
N GLU A 64 3.64 -10.25 18.11
CA GLU A 64 4.01 -11.66 18.20
C GLU A 64 3.25 -12.31 19.36
N LYS A 65 2.45 -13.33 19.05
CA LYS A 65 1.65 -14.07 20.03
C LYS A 65 1.69 -15.56 19.74
N ASP A 66 1.97 -16.35 20.76
CA ASP A 66 1.98 -17.82 20.69
C ASP A 66 2.87 -18.38 19.54
N GLY A 67 3.99 -17.70 19.26
CA GLY A 67 4.93 -18.09 18.21
C GLY A 67 4.46 -17.78 16.78
N ARG A 68 3.41 -17.01 16.63
CA ARG A 68 2.88 -16.48 15.35
C ARG A 68 2.95 -14.97 15.34
N TRP A 69 2.90 -14.39 14.16
CA TRP A 69 2.71 -12.97 13.99
C TRP A 69 1.24 -12.66 13.72
N LEU A 70 0.70 -11.68 14.43
CA LEU A 70 -0.59 -11.08 14.13
C LEU A 70 -0.31 -9.78 13.36
N LEU A 71 -0.42 -9.84 12.03
CA LEU A 71 -0.22 -8.72 11.13
C LEU A 71 -1.54 -8.01 10.89
N GLY A 72 -1.60 -6.72 11.18
CA GLY A 72 -2.70 -5.84 10.79
C GLY A 72 -2.27 -4.91 9.67
N VAL A 73 -3.10 -4.85 8.62
CA VAL A 73 -3.01 -3.87 7.53
C VAL A 73 -4.31 -3.10 7.52
N HIS A 74 -4.22 -1.79 7.71
CA HIS A 74 -5.36 -0.90 7.91
C HIS A 74 -5.37 0.13 6.79
N ILE A 75 -6.42 0.13 5.97
CA ILE A 75 -6.57 1.03 4.83
C ILE A 75 -7.66 2.05 5.15
N ALA A 76 -7.42 3.31 4.84
CA ALA A 76 -8.41 4.38 5.02
C ALA A 76 -9.75 4.01 4.36
N ASP A 77 -10.86 4.09 5.12
CA ASP A 77 -12.19 3.78 4.62
C ASP A 77 -12.78 4.99 3.86
N VAL A 78 -12.27 5.19 2.65
CA VAL A 78 -12.69 6.29 1.77
C VAL A 78 -14.17 6.17 1.39
N ALA A 79 -14.69 4.95 1.30
CA ALA A 79 -16.08 4.69 0.88
C ALA A 79 -17.10 5.21 1.89
N ASP A 80 -16.74 5.34 3.17
CA ASP A 80 -17.61 5.95 4.19
C ASP A 80 -17.88 7.43 3.91
N TYR A 81 -16.88 8.14 3.38
CA TYR A 81 -16.97 9.57 3.06
C TYR A 81 -17.48 9.86 1.65
N VAL A 82 -17.17 8.98 0.68
CA VAL A 82 -17.51 9.13 -0.74
C VAL A 82 -18.70 8.26 -1.08
N GLN A 83 -19.90 8.78 -0.87
CA GLN A 83 -21.16 8.09 -1.14
C GLN A 83 -21.38 7.88 -2.64
N GLU A 84 -21.87 6.70 -3.01
CA GLU A 84 -22.15 6.34 -4.39
C GLU A 84 -23.10 7.35 -5.07
N ASN A 85 -22.81 7.69 -6.34
CA ASN A 85 -23.54 8.67 -7.14
C ASN A 85 -23.55 10.11 -6.60
N SER A 86 -22.70 10.42 -5.63
CA SER A 86 -22.50 11.78 -5.14
C SER A 86 -21.62 12.61 -6.09
N ALA A 87 -21.52 13.94 -5.83
CA ALA A 87 -20.63 14.79 -6.63
C ALA A 87 -19.15 14.41 -6.47
N LEU A 88 -18.74 13.95 -5.28
CA LEU A 88 -17.40 13.42 -5.03
C LEU A 88 -17.14 12.13 -5.83
N ASP A 89 -18.09 11.21 -5.82
CA ASP A 89 -17.97 9.94 -6.53
C ASP A 89 -17.88 10.13 -8.06
N TRP A 90 -18.71 11.01 -8.63
CA TRP A 90 -18.63 11.32 -10.06
C TRP A 90 -17.30 11.98 -10.45
N GLU A 91 -16.82 12.93 -9.66
CA GLU A 91 -15.53 13.57 -9.90
C GLU A 91 -14.36 12.59 -9.76
N ALA A 92 -14.40 11.71 -8.74
CA ALA A 92 -13.38 10.68 -8.54
C ALA A 92 -13.35 9.69 -9.71
N LYS A 93 -14.51 9.27 -10.23
CA LYS A 93 -14.61 8.40 -11.42
C LYS A 93 -14.05 9.08 -12.66
N GLU A 94 -14.31 10.37 -12.85
CA GLU A 94 -13.81 11.13 -14.00
C GLU A 94 -12.28 11.29 -13.94
N ARG A 95 -11.71 11.55 -12.76
CA ARG A 95 -10.26 11.65 -12.57
C ARG A 95 -9.55 10.31 -12.65
N GLY A 96 -10.18 9.27 -12.08
CA GLY A 96 -9.69 7.88 -12.06
C GLY A 96 -8.48 7.61 -11.17
N THR A 97 -7.61 8.62 -10.94
CA THR A 97 -6.39 8.50 -10.12
C THR A 97 -5.89 9.87 -9.67
N SER A 98 -5.03 9.89 -8.65
CA SER A 98 -4.17 11.05 -8.38
C SER A 98 -3.00 11.08 -9.38
N VAL A 99 -2.54 12.27 -9.75
CA VAL A 99 -1.40 12.46 -10.66
C VAL A 99 -0.26 13.11 -9.89
N TYR A 100 0.85 12.38 -9.76
CA TYR A 100 2.05 12.83 -9.05
C TYR A 100 3.04 13.42 -10.04
N LEU A 101 3.33 14.71 -9.88
CA LEU A 101 4.29 15.47 -10.68
C LEU A 101 5.48 15.85 -9.80
N PRO A 102 6.64 16.16 -10.37
CA PRO A 102 7.81 16.53 -9.58
C PRO A 102 7.61 17.72 -8.63
N ASP A 103 6.72 18.66 -8.99
CA ASP A 103 6.48 19.90 -8.24
C ASP A 103 5.15 19.92 -7.47
N ARG A 104 4.25 18.98 -7.74
CA ARG A 104 2.89 18.96 -7.14
C ARG A 104 2.18 17.65 -7.33
N VAL A 105 1.13 17.44 -6.52
CA VAL A 105 0.15 16.39 -6.71
C VAL A 105 -1.17 17.00 -7.15
N ILE A 106 -1.79 16.42 -8.19
CA ILE A 106 -3.18 16.70 -8.57
C ILE A 106 -4.00 15.52 -8.03
N PRO A 107 -4.69 15.69 -6.90
CA PRO A 107 -5.31 14.56 -6.21
C PRO A 107 -6.62 14.12 -6.90
N MET A 108 -6.96 12.83 -6.78
CA MET A 108 -8.24 12.28 -7.21
C MET A 108 -9.40 12.81 -6.38
N LEU A 109 -9.18 13.00 -5.08
CA LEU A 109 -10.15 13.56 -4.13
C LEU A 109 -9.67 14.91 -3.58
N PRO A 110 -10.58 15.83 -3.19
CA PRO A 110 -10.21 17.08 -2.52
C PRO A 110 -9.32 16.85 -1.30
N LYS A 111 -8.43 17.80 -1.01
CA LYS A 111 -7.46 17.69 0.09
C LYS A 111 -8.09 17.55 1.47
N GLU A 112 -9.31 18.02 1.64
CA GLU A 112 -10.11 17.83 2.85
C GLU A 112 -10.33 16.34 3.16
N LEU A 113 -10.39 15.51 2.12
CA LEU A 113 -10.43 14.05 2.25
C LEU A 113 -9.02 13.46 2.21
N SER A 114 -8.31 13.62 1.09
CA SER A 114 -7.04 12.91 0.85
C SER A 114 -5.94 13.21 1.86
N ASN A 115 -5.86 14.45 2.36
CA ASN A 115 -4.87 14.84 3.37
C ASN A 115 -5.50 15.02 4.76
N GLY A 116 -6.85 15.00 4.82
CA GLY A 116 -7.66 15.24 6.00
C GLY A 116 -8.24 13.97 6.60
N CYS A 117 -9.58 13.81 6.49
CA CYS A 117 -10.28 12.73 7.19
C CYS A 117 -9.96 11.32 6.68
N CYS A 118 -9.52 11.15 5.43
CA CYS A 118 -9.06 9.86 4.90
C CYS A 118 -7.56 9.61 5.13
N SER A 119 -6.76 10.65 5.47
CA SER A 119 -5.35 10.42 5.80
C SER A 119 -5.21 9.88 7.22
N LEU A 120 -4.49 8.78 7.41
CA LEU A 120 -4.30 8.10 8.68
C LEU A 120 -3.27 8.83 9.56
N ASN A 121 -3.56 10.10 9.87
CA ASN A 121 -2.70 10.97 10.66
C ASN A 121 -2.54 10.45 12.09
N ALA A 122 -1.31 10.51 12.61
CA ALA A 122 -1.00 10.05 13.96
C ALA A 122 -1.76 10.85 15.03
N GLY A 123 -2.25 10.14 16.05
CA GLY A 123 -2.95 10.71 17.20
C GLY A 123 -4.43 11.03 16.96
N GLU A 124 -4.96 10.81 15.75
CA GLU A 124 -6.35 11.08 15.41
C GLU A 124 -7.13 9.79 15.17
N ASP A 125 -8.41 9.76 15.55
CA ASP A 125 -9.28 8.64 15.23
C ASP A 125 -9.61 8.65 13.75
N ARG A 126 -9.51 7.47 13.11
CA ARG A 126 -9.76 7.29 11.69
C ARG A 126 -10.59 6.05 11.43
N LEU A 127 -11.46 6.13 10.42
CA LEU A 127 -12.19 4.97 9.93
C LEU A 127 -11.31 4.21 8.93
N ALA A 128 -11.25 2.91 9.11
CA ALA A 128 -10.43 2.05 8.27
C ALA A 128 -11.12 0.72 7.95
N LEU A 129 -10.69 0.11 6.85
CA LEU A 129 -10.88 -1.30 6.55
C LEU A 129 -9.62 -2.03 6.97
N SER A 130 -9.75 -2.96 7.92
CA SER A 130 -8.60 -3.67 8.49
C SER A 130 -8.60 -5.13 8.08
N CYS A 131 -7.47 -5.60 7.57
CA CYS A 131 -7.17 -7.01 7.35
C CYS A 131 -6.21 -7.47 8.44
N LEU A 132 -6.71 -8.32 9.36
CA LEU A 132 -5.97 -8.87 10.48
C LEU A 132 -5.62 -10.31 10.15
N MET A 133 -4.33 -10.65 10.08
CA MET A 133 -3.83 -11.93 9.58
C MET A 133 -2.93 -12.62 10.59
N GLU A 134 -3.22 -13.89 10.93
CA GLU A 134 -2.28 -14.73 11.67
C GLU A 134 -1.28 -15.34 10.69
N VAL A 135 -0.01 -15.06 10.87
CA VAL A 135 1.07 -15.55 10.01
C VAL A 135 2.00 -16.46 10.82
N ASP A 136 2.24 -17.66 10.34
CA ASP A 136 3.18 -18.59 10.97
C ASP A 136 4.65 -18.21 10.67
N LYS A 137 5.60 -18.86 11.33
CA LYS A 137 7.04 -18.61 11.13
C LYS A 137 7.55 -18.96 9.72
N GLY A 138 6.77 -19.70 8.94
CA GLY A 138 7.04 -20.00 7.52
C GLY A 138 6.38 -19.02 6.55
N GLY A 139 5.68 -17.97 7.06
CA GLY A 139 5.00 -16.98 6.24
C GLY A 139 3.65 -17.46 5.67
N THR A 140 3.07 -18.53 6.24
CA THR A 140 1.73 -18.96 5.82
C THR A 140 0.69 -18.18 6.60
N ILE A 141 -0.22 -17.54 5.87
CA ILE A 141 -1.39 -16.88 6.45
C ILE A 141 -2.42 -17.97 6.77
N GLY A 142 -2.77 -18.06 8.05
CA GLY A 142 -3.79 -18.98 8.57
C GLY A 142 -5.15 -18.29 8.70
N ASN A 143 -5.58 -18.07 9.95
CA ASN A 143 -6.81 -17.33 10.21
C ASN A 143 -6.63 -15.85 9.83
N TYR A 144 -7.70 -15.23 9.37
CA TYR A 144 -7.74 -13.80 9.11
C TYR A 144 -9.15 -13.25 9.34
N GLU A 145 -9.22 -11.95 9.59
CA GLU A 145 -10.48 -11.20 9.67
C GLU A 145 -10.37 -9.95 8.79
N ILE A 146 -11.44 -9.63 8.07
CA ILE A 146 -11.58 -8.38 7.32
C ILE A 146 -12.73 -7.62 7.98
N VAL A 147 -12.44 -6.46 8.55
CA VAL A 147 -13.39 -5.73 9.38
C VAL A 147 -13.37 -4.23 9.10
N GLU A 148 -14.53 -3.60 9.16
CA GLU A 148 -14.62 -2.17 9.35
C GLU A 148 -14.15 -1.83 10.76
N SER A 149 -13.27 -0.85 10.89
CA SER A 149 -12.63 -0.51 12.16
C SER A 149 -12.54 0.98 12.40
N VAL A 150 -12.31 1.33 13.65
CA VAL A 150 -11.81 2.63 14.07
C VAL A 150 -10.40 2.43 14.63
N ILE A 151 -9.45 3.20 14.13
CA ILE A 151 -8.04 3.10 14.47
C ILE A 151 -7.50 4.44 14.96
N ARG A 152 -6.36 4.40 15.64
CA ARG A 152 -5.57 5.59 15.98
C ARG A 152 -4.09 5.23 15.79
N VAL A 153 -3.48 5.84 14.79
CA VAL A 153 -2.05 5.65 14.51
C VAL A 153 -1.21 6.30 15.61
N ASP A 154 -0.24 5.56 16.17
CA ASP A 154 0.65 6.09 17.21
C ASP A 154 1.68 7.04 16.64
N LYS A 155 2.33 6.66 15.56
CA LYS A 155 3.41 7.44 14.92
C LYS A 155 3.31 7.42 13.41
N ARG A 156 3.53 8.60 12.82
CA ARG A 156 3.91 8.72 11.42
C ARG A 156 5.43 8.59 11.31
N MET A 157 5.89 7.68 10.45
CA MET A 157 7.31 7.46 10.20
C MET A 157 7.62 7.61 8.72
N SER A 158 8.85 7.98 8.39
CA SER A 158 9.33 7.97 7.02
C SER A 158 10.12 6.70 6.72
N TYR A 159 10.16 6.30 5.43
CA TYR A 159 11.02 5.19 4.99
C TYR A 159 12.48 5.37 5.45
N THR A 160 12.99 6.60 5.39
CA THR A 160 14.35 6.92 5.83
C THR A 160 14.54 6.69 7.33
N GLN A 161 13.58 7.10 8.17
CA GLN A 161 13.66 6.89 9.62
C GLN A 161 13.62 5.40 9.96
N VAL A 162 12.67 4.65 9.37
CA VAL A 162 12.54 3.21 9.59
C VAL A 162 13.79 2.48 9.14
N GLN A 163 14.35 2.81 7.96
CA GLN A 163 15.59 2.19 7.49
C GLN A 163 16.75 2.42 8.46
N LYS A 164 16.95 3.66 8.96
CA LYS A 164 17.98 3.95 9.94
C LYS A 164 17.80 3.17 11.24
N ILE A 165 16.56 3.01 11.73
CA ILE A 165 16.28 2.19 12.92
C ILE A 165 16.69 0.73 12.64
N LEU A 166 16.36 0.18 11.46
CA LEU A 166 16.72 -1.18 11.07
C LEU A 166 18.23 -1.38 10.89
N ASP A 167 18.95 -0.31 10.51
CA ASP A 167 20.40 -0.29 10.36
C ASP A 167 21.13 -0.08 11.71
N GLY A 168 20.39 0.14 12.81
CA GLY A 168 20.92 0.25 14.16
C GLY A 168 21.31 1.65 14.61
N ASP A 169 20.68 2.71 14.09
CA ASP A 169 20.84 4.09 14.58
C ASP A 169 20.31 4.18 16.02
N GLU A 170 21.23 4.32 16.98
CA GLU A 170 20.91 4.33 18.41
C GLU A 170 20.03 5.53 18.81
N ALA A 171 20.23 6.69 18.21
CA ALA A 171 19.48 7.90 18.53
C ALA A 171 18.00 7.77 18.07
N LEU A 172 17.77 7.24 16.89
CA LEU A 172 16.42 6.97 16.41
C LEU A 172 15.77 5.80 17.15
N TRP A 173 16.54 4.78 17.50
CA TRP A 173 16.05 3.68 18.34
C TRP A 173 15.54 4.18 19.69
N GLU A 174 16.29 5.07 20.35
CA GLU A 174 15.89 5.67 21.64
C GLU A 174 14.65 6.57 21.47
N ALA A 175 14.63 7.39 20.40
CA ALA A 175 13.51 8.29 20.11
C ALA A 175 12.19 7.56 19.80
N TYR A 176 12.27 6.35 19.23
CA TYR A 176 11.13 5.49 18.86
C TYR A 176 11.16 4.16 19.62
N CYS A 177 11.60 4.17 20.87
CA CYS A 177 11.81 2.97 21.68
C CYS A 177 10.56 2.09 21.83
N ASP A 178 9.37 2.67 21.70
CA ASP A 178 8.11 1.95 21.75
C ASP A 178 7.77 1.23 20.43
N GLU A 179 8.16 1.80 19.28
CA GLU A 179 7.86 1.29 17.94
C GLU A 179 9.02 0.45 17.36
N ALA A 180 10.26 0.75 17.72
CA ALA A 180 11.45 0.10 17.16
C ALA A 180 11.48 -1.43 17.30
N PRO A 181 11.05 -2.04 18.43
CA PRO A 181 10.93 -3.49 18.53
C PRO A 181 9.93 -4.07 17.53
N MET A 182 8.76 -3.43 17.34
CA MET A 182 7.75 -3.84 16.37
C MET A 182 8.30 -3.74 14.94
N LEU A 183 8.99 -2.66 14.58
CA LEU A 183 9.61 -2.48 13.27
C LEU A 183 10.65 -3.56 12.97
N THR A 184 11.42 -3.97 13.97
CA THR A 184 12.40 -5.05 13.83
C THR A 184 11.71 -6.40 13.53
N GLU A 185 10.61 -6.70 14.22
CA GLU A 185 9.81 -7.89 13.93
C GLU A 185 9.12 -7.81 12.56
N MET A 186 8.63 -6.64 12.18
CA MET A 186 8.08 -6.38 10.85
C MET A 186 9.10 -6.68 9.74
N ALA A 187 10.35 -6.25 9.92
CA ALA A 187 11.42 -6.55 8.96
C ALA A 187 11.74 -8.04 8.85
N LYS A 188 11.62 -8.81 9.95
CA LYS A 188 11.76 -10.27 9.92
C LYS A 188 10.61 -10.91 9.14
N LEU A 189 9.37 -10.53 9.44
CA LEU A 189 8.20 -11.04 8.74
C LEU A 189 8.24 -10.72 7.24
N SER A 190 8.59 -9.49 6.86
CA SER A 190 8.75 -9.08 5.46
C SER A 190 9.71 -10.00 4.70
N LYS A 191 10.88 -10.31 5.30
CA LYS A 191 11.85 -11.25 4.70
C LYS A 191 11.27 -12.64 4.50
N VAL A 192 10.48 -13.14 5.44
CA VAL A 192 9.81 -14.45 5.35
C VAL A 192 8.76 -14.46 4.24
N LEU A 193 7.89 -13.44 4.19
CA LEU A 193 6.86 -13.31 3.14
C LEU A 193 7.49 -13.21 1.75
N ARG A 194 8.55 -12.42 1.61
CA ARG A 194 9.32 -12.27 0.35
C ARG A 194 9.97 -13.57 -0.08
N GLN A 195 10.56 -14.31 0.85
CA GLN A 195 11.16 -15.60 0.56
C GLN A 195 10.11 -16.59 0.04
N LYS A 196 8.97 -16.68 0.71
CA LYS A 196 7.85 -17.53 0.29
C LYS A 196 7.34 -17.15 -1.11
N ARG A 197 7.24 -15.85 -1.40
CA ARG A 197 6.85 -15.36 -2.72
C ARG A 197 7.87 -15.75 -3.81
N LYS A 198 9.18 -15.69 -3.51
CA LYS A 198 10.24 -16.16 -4.40
C LYS A 198 10.15 -17.68 -4.66
N GLU A 199 9.88 -18.47 -3.64
CA GLU A 199 9.68 -19.92 -3.76
C GLU A 199 8.47 -20.28 -4.63
N ARG A 200 7.42 -19.45 -4.59
CA ARG A 200 6.26 -19.54 -5.48
C ARG A 200 6.58 -19.16 -6.94
N GLY A 201 7.71 -18.53 -7.20
CA GLY A 201 8.18 -18.17 -8.54
C GLY A 201 8.07 -16.69 -8.88
N ALA A 202 7.84 -15.83 -7.91
CA ALA A 202 7.84 -14.38 -8.13
C ALA A 202 9.24 -13.91 -8.58
N VAL A 203 9.27 -13.06 -9.60
CA VAL A 203 10.48 -12.39 -10.09
C VAL A 203 10.55 -11.00 -9.47
N ASP A 204 11.64 -10.72 -8.78
CA ASP A 204 11.90 -9.42 -8.21
C ASP A 204 12.70 -8.57 -9.21
N PHE A 205 12.03 -7.63 -9.87
CA PHE A 205 12.66 -6.69 -10.78
C PHE A 205 13.12 -5.46 -10.00
N ASP A 206 14.39 -5.13 -10.10
CA ASP A 206 14.97 -3.92 -9.52
C ASP A 206 15.22 -2.90 -10.63
N PHE A 207 14.13 -2.31 -11.13
CA PHE A 207 14.23 -1.22 -12.10
C PHE A 207 14.46 0.10 -11.35
N PRO A 208 15.47 0.89 -11.73
CA PRO A 208 15.70 2.19 -11.13
C PRO A 208 14.55 3.15 -11.51
N GLU A 209 13.83 3.62 -10.50
CA GLU A 209 12.90 4.75 -10.64
C GLU A 209 13.67 6.05 -10.39
N SER A 210 13.41 7.08 -11.21
CA SER A 210 14.10 8.37 -11.07
C SER A 210 13.35 9.27 -10.10
N LYS A 211 14.05 9.77 -9.07
CA LYS A 211 13.59 10.85 -8.22
C LYS A 211 14.21 12.16 -8.73
N ILE A 212 13.36 13.16 -8.92
CA ILE A 212 13.78 14.51 -9.37
C ILE A 212 13.66 15.44 -8.17
N GLU A 213 14.77 16.04 -7.77
CA GLU A 213 14.78 17.09 -6.77
C GLU A 213 14.73 18.45 -7.45
N LEU A 214 13.85 19.32 -6.97
CA LEU A 214 13.66 20.66 -7.50
C LEU A 214 14.17 21.70 -6.51
N ASP A 215 14.61 22.85 -7.03
CA ASP A 215 14.90 24.02 -6.21
C ASP A 215 13.60 24.79 -5.85
N GLU A 216 13.74 25.88 -5.10
CA GLU A 216 12.62 26.76 -4.70
C GLU A 216 11.88 27.39 -5.89
N ASN A 217 12.49 27.44 -7.06
CA ASN A 217 11.91 27.96 -8.29
C ASN A 217 11.27 26.87 -9.16
N GLY A 218 11.40 25.60 -8.77
CA GLY A 218 10.91 24.45 -9.51
C GLY A 218 11.84 23.99 -10.63
N GLU A 219 13.12 24.39 -10.60
CA GLU A 219 14.13 23.91 -11.55
C GLU A 219 14.81 22.66 -11.00
N PRO A 220 15.14 21.66 -11.84
CA PRO A 220 15.78 20.44 -11.41
C PRO A 220 17.18 20.68 -10.84
N LEU A 221 17.38 20.32 -9.56
CA LEU A 221 18.69 20.33 -8.90
C LEU A 221 19.46 19.04 -9.15
N SER A 222 18.78 17.89 -8.99
CA SER A 222 19.38 16.59 -9.17
C SER A 222 18.36 15.56 -9.67
N ILE A 223 18.86 14.55 -10.36
CA ILE A 223 18.09 13.37 -10.76
C ILE A 223 18.89 12.16 -10.29
N HIS A 224 18.31 11.37 -9.40
CA HIS A 224 18.96 10.17 -8.85
C HIS A 224 17.96 9.02 -8.77
N PRO A 225 18.44 7.77 -8.69
CA PRO A 225 17.57 6.63 -8.48
C PRO A 225 16.83 6.74 -7.14
N HIS A 226 15.55 6.40 -7.12
CA HIS A 226 14.81 6.20 -5.87
C HIS A 226 15.38 4.96 -5.15
N GLU A 227 15.77 5.12 -3.90
CA GLU A 227 16.32 4.02 -3.11
C GLU A 227 15.20 3.06 -2.68
N ARG A 228 15.30 1.82 -3.14
CA ARG A 228 14.46 0.71 -2.68
C ARG A 228 15.16 -0.04 -1.56
N ASN A 229 14.83 0.32 -0.33
CA ASN A 229 15.44 -0.21 0.90
C ASN A 229 14.53 -1.24 1.63
N ASP A 230 14.96 -1.75 2.78
CA ASP A 230 14.17 -2.74 3.55
C ASP A 230 12.86 -2.13 4.10
N ALA A 231 12.82 -0.83 4.39
CA ALA A 231 11.61 -0.17 4.86
C ALA A 231 10.53 -0.08 3.76
N THR A 232 10.91 0.26 2.52
CA THR A 232 9.96 0.28 1.39
C THR A 232 9.46 -1.11 1.05
N LYS A 233 10.37 -2.11 1.08
CA LYS A 233 10.03 -3.51 0.83
C LYS A 233 9.12 -4.10 1.90
N LEU A 234 9.22 -3.64 3.15
CA LEU A 234 8.37 -4.07 4.25
C LEU A 234 6.90 -3.73 3.98
N ILE A 235 6.63 -2.48 3.62
CA ILE A 235 5.27 -2.02 3.28
C ILE A 235 4.75 -2.75 2.04
N GLU A 236 5.58 -2.88 0.99
CA GLU A 236 5.22 -3.65 -0.22
C GLU A 236 4.79 -5.09 0.13
N ASP A 237 5.56 -5.82 0.94
CA ASP A 237 5.27 -7.20 1.30
C ASP A 237 3.97 -7.32 2.12
N PHE A 238 3.69 -6.35 3.01
CA PHE A 238 2.47 -6.35 3.83
C PHE A 238 1.23 -5.99 3.01
N MET A 239 1.35 -5.01 2.10
CA MET A 239 0.27 -4.68 1.17
C MET A 239 -0.06 -5.86 0.26
N LEU A 240 0.94 -6.57 -0.26
CA LEU A 240 0.74 -7.76 -1.08
C LEU A 240 0.05 -8.88 -0.28
N ALA A 241 0.46 -9.12 0.98
CA ALA A 241 -0.17 -10.10 1.84
C ALA A 241 -1.66 -9.80 2.09
N ALA A 242 -1.98 -8.53 2.38
CA ALA A 242 -3.37 -8.09 2.57
C ALA A 242 -4.18 -8.19 1.28
N ASN A 243 -3.62 -7.70 0.15
CA ASN A 243 -4.29 -7.73 -1.15
C ASN A 243 -4.60 -9.17 -1.60
N GLU A 244 -3.64 -10.09 -1.45
CA GLU A 244 -3.84 -11.51 -1.78
C GLU A 244 -4.91 -12.13 -0.86
N THR A 245 -4.89 -11.83 0.44
CA THR A 245 -5.86 -12.36 1.42
C THR A 245 -7.27 -11.87 1.10
N VAL A 246 -7.45 -10.58 0.85
CA VAL A 246 -8.76 -10.00 0.50
C VAL A 246 -9.27 -10.54 -0.83
N ALA A 247 -8.41 -10.63 -1.84
CA ALA A 247 -8.79 -11.19 -3.14
C ALA A 247 -9.24 -12.65 -3.03
N GLN A 248 -8.51 -13.48 -2.28
CA GLN A 248 -8.89 -14.87 -2.04
C GLN A 248 -10.19 -14.98 -1.24
N HIS A 249 -10.41 -14.13 -0.26
CA HIS A 249 -11.64 -14.10 0.54
C HIS A 249 -12.87 -13.94 -0.35
N PHE A 250 -12.91 -12.90 -1.18
CA PHE A 250 -14.04 -12.64 -2.08
C PHE A 250 -14.16 -13.68 -3.21
N TYR A 251 -13.04 -14.24 -3.67
CA TYR A 251 -13.06 -15.33 -4.64
C TYR A 251 -13.78 -16.56 -4.11
N TRP A 252 -13.49 -16.98 -2.88
CA TRP A 252 -14.14 -18.14 -2.28
C TRP A 252 -15.58 -17.88 -1.82
N LEU A 253 -15.94 -16.64 -1.56
CA LEU A 253 -17.34 -16.25 -1.31
C LEU A 253 -18.19 -16.21 -2.59
N GLU A 254 -17.57 -16.25 -3.77
CA GLU A 254 -18.24 -16.08 -5.08
C GLU A 254 -19.00 -14.74 -5.20
N GLU A 255 -18.57 -13.73 -4.44
CA GLU A 255 -19.16 -12.39 -4.47
C GLU A 255 -18.51 -11.51 -5.55
N PRO A 256 -19.28 -10.62 -6.22
CA PRO A 256 -18.71 -9.67 -7.18
C PRO A 256 -17.63 -8.80 -6.56
N PHE A 257 -16.43 -8.84 -7.13
CA PHE A 257 -15.27 -8.09 -6.64
C PHE A 257 -14.39 -7.63 -7.81
N LEU A 258 -13.73 -6.48 -7.67
CA LEU A 258 -12.77 -5.98 -8.64
C LEU A 258 -11.38 -6.58 -8.40
N TYR A 259 -10.96 -7.49 -9.27
CA TYR A 259 -9.63 -8.10 -9.20
C TYR A 259 -8.66 -7.38 -10.12
N ARG A 260 -7.45 -7.11 -9.61
CA ARG A 260 -6.32 -6.72 -10.45
C ARG A 260 -5.55 -7.96 -10.84
N VAL A 261 -5.64 -8.34 -12.10
CA VAL A 261 -5.04 -9.58 -12.62
C VAL A 261 -3.98 -9.29 -13.67
N HIS A 262 -3.07 -10.25 -13.86
CA HIS A 262 -2.15 -10.28 -14.97
C HIS A 262 -2.37 -11.56 -15.78
N ASP A 263 -2.44 -11.41 -17.10
CA ASP A 263 -2.48 -12.54 -18.01
C ASP A 263 -1.13 -13.29 -18.06
N ASN A 264 -1.18 -14.50 -18.60
CA ASN A 264 0.06 -15.22 -18.90
C ASN A 264 0.93 -14.39 -19.85
N PRO A 265 2.28 -14.50 -19.75
CA PRO A 265 3.18 -13.83 -20.68
C PRO A 265 2.85 -14.18 -22.12
N ASP A 266 2.92 -13.17 -23.00
CA ASP A 266 2.73 -13.33 -24.44
C ASP A 266 3.76 -14.35 -25.00
N PRO A 267 3.33 -15.44 -25.66
CA PRO A 267 4.22 -16.47 -26.17
C PRO A 267 5.28 -15.94 -27.15
N GLU A 268 4.94 -14.95 -27.98
CA GLU A 268 5.88 -14.36 -28.95
C GLU A 268 6.94 -13.52 -28.23
N LYS A 269 6.57 -12.74 -27.23
CA LYS A 269 7.51 -11.99 -26.39
C LYS A 269 8.41 -12.92 -25.60
N MET A 270 7.86 -14.04 -25.09
CA MET A 270 8.66 -15.07 -24.42
C MET A 270 9.67 -15.72 -25.36
N GLN A 271 9.31 -15.97 -26.62
CA GLN A 271 10.22 -16.49 -27.62
C GLN A 271 11.34 -15.47 -27.93
N GLN A 272 11.01 -14.19 -28.08
CA GLN A 272 11.99 -13.12 -28.30
C GLN A 272 12.96 -13.01 -27.11
N LEU A 273 12.45 -13.07 -25.89
CA LEU A 273 13.25 -13.10 -24.68
C LEU A 273 14.17 -14.32 -24.63
N SER A 274 13.69 -15.50 -25.02
CA SER A 274 14.50 -16.72 -25.08
C SER A 274 15.67 -16.58 -26.05
N VAL A 275 15.44 -16.00 -27.24
CA VAL A 275 16.50 -15.74 -28.23
C VAL A 275 17.50 -14.72 -27.69
N PHE A 276 16.99 -13.61 -27.07
CA PHE A 276 17.85 -12.59 -26.48
C PHE A 276 18.76 -13.17 -25.39
N LEU A 277 18.20 -13.93 -24.45
CA LEU A 277 18.95 -14.58 -23.37
C LEU A 277 19.97 -15.61 -23.90
N GLY A 278 19.64 -16.28 -25.01
CA GLY A 278 20.55 -17.21 -25.69
C GLY A 278 21.87 -16.55 -26.11
N ASN A 279 21.85 -15.25 -26.48
CA ASN A 279 23.06 -14.50 -26.82
C ASN A 279 24.05 -14.33 -25.64
N PHE A 280 23.52 -14.43 -24.41
CA PHE A 280 24.28 -14.33 -23.15
C PHE A 280 24.56 -15.71 -22.53
N GLY A 281 24.24 -16.81 -23.25
CA GLY A 281 24.46 -18.17 -22.77
C GLY A 281 23.38 -18.70 -21.81
N TYR A 282 22.31 -17.96 -21.58
CA TYR A 282 21.17 -18.41 -20.75
C TYR A 282 20.18 -19.19 -21.62
N ARG A 283 19.59 -20.24 -21.03
CA ARG A 283 18.51 -20.99 -21.65
C ARG A 283 17.22 -20.81 -20.92
N LEU A 284 16.23 -20.23 -21.59
CA LEU A 284 14.87 -20.10 -21.08
C LEU A 284 14.03 -21.29 -21.57
N HIS A 285 13.48 -22.08 -20.66
CA HIS A 285 12.56 -23.15 -21.00
C HIS A 285 11.15 -22.61 -21.04
N ILE A 286 10.62 -22.39 -22.23
CA ILE A 286 9.23 -21.99 -22.45
C ILE A 286 8.42 -23.28 -22.55
N GLY A 287 7.91 -23.77 -21.43
CA GLY A 287 7.08 -24.97 -21.39
C GLY A 287 5.99 -24.82 -20.34
N ARG A 288 4.77 -25.21 -20.67
CA ARG A 288 3.78 -25.46 -19.63
C ARG A 288 4.37 -26.51 -18.70
N LYS A 289 4.67 -26.20 -17.44
CA LYS A 289 4.63 -27.22 -16.41
C LYS A 289 3.26 -27.86 -16.52
N GLN A 290 3.18 -29.10 -17.01
CA GLN A 290 2.05 -29.93 -16.68
C GLN A 290 2.14 -30.11 -15.17
N GLY A 291 1.47 -29.21 -14.44
CA GLY A 291 1.26 -29.37 -13.02
C GLY A 291 0.61 -30.74 -12.85
N LYS A 292 1.28 -31.64 -12.14
CA LYS A 292 0.52 -32.64 -11.43
C LYS A 292 -0.56 -31.87 -10.71
N ARG A 293 -1.82 -32.03 -11.10
CA ARG A 293 -2.96 -31.66 -10.27
C ARG A 293 -2.68 -32.29 -8.90
N GLN A 294 -2.16 -31.54 -7.98
CA GLN A 294 -2.38 -31.86 -6.59
C GLN A 294 -3.86 -31.56 -6.37
N GLU A 295 -4.61 -32.60 -6.10
CA GLU A 295 -6.01 -32.58 -5.68
C GLU A 295 -6.16 -31.94 -4.27
N ASN A 296 -5.46 -30.86 -4.01
CA ASN A 296 -5.67 -30.03 -2.82
C ASN A 296 -5.68 -28.58 -3.33
N GLY A 297 -6.92 -28.08 -3.46
CA GLY A 297 -7.26 -26.78 -4.01
C GLY A 297 -6.40 -25.64 -3.48
N ALA A 298 -5.47 -25.18 -4.30
CA ALA A 298 -4.82 -23.90 -4.24
C ALA A 298 -3.97 -23.73 -5.51
N ASP A 299 -4.63 -23.47 -6.64
CA ASP A 299 -4.01 -22.86 -7.79
C ASP A 299 -4.93 -21.73 -8.26
N VAL A 300 -4.66 -20.56 -7.79
CA VAL A 300 -5.07 -19.31 -8.41
C VAL A 300 -3.79 -18.54 -8.77
#